data_0bea6e51693df9b3ff485fd8ed36fec0
#
_entry.id   0bea6e51693df9b3ff485fd8ed36fec0
#
_cell.length_a   1.000
_cell.length_b   1.000
_cell.length_c   1.000
_cell.angle_alpha   90.00
_cell.angle_beta   90.00
_cell.angle_gamma   90.00
#
_symmetry.space_group_name_H-M   'P 1'
#
loop_
_entity.id
_entity.type
_entity.pdbx_description
1 polymer ?
#
loop_
_entity_poly.entity_id
_entity_poly.type
_entity_poly.pdbx_seq_one_letter_code
_entity_poly.pdbx_strand_id
1 'polypeptide(L)'
;MKQILKIMVLVLVLTGCSVKPVDIKTNITVALDDAATADLIMNQGLRKANYVYYLPPAVGRKESSQSSTILVSHNTNVLMNLDIVSVLSDRFYKSDKIELLRAFIAKATPIYKKEAATFDLDHKSLPYSATILSVEGNSVLISLQTRYFLFSAIAPFTLASDLLYDMLLIARTCRVNEEEVILRYSNRETINYQKETLEIFSQLAPDSGKVIDMISVDAGQGGVEE
;
A
#
# COMPACT_ATOMS: atom_id res chain seq x y z
N MET A 1 -62.02 4.70 -5.52
CA MET A 1 -61.02 3.70 -6.02
C MET A 1 -59.76 4.34 -6.62
N LYS A 2 -59.81 5.28 -7.57
CA LYS A 2 -58.61 5.90 -8.20
C LYS A 2 -57.66 6.63 -7.23
N GLN A 3 -58.14 7.22 -6.16
CA GLN A 3 -57.30 7.93 -5.16
C GLN A 3 -56.56 6.92 -4.23
N ILE A 4 -57.23 5.82 -3.84
CA ILE A 4 -56.61 4.78 -3.00
C ILE A 4 -55.47 4.09 -3.74
N LEU A 5 -55.64 3.85 -5.06
CA LEU A 5 -54.57 3.28 -5.90
C LEU A 5 -53.33 4.18 -6.02
N LYS A 6 -53.54 5.53 -6.08
CA LYS A 6 -52.42 6.47 -6.10
C LYS A 6 -51.64 6.51 -4.78
N ILE A 7 -52.30 6.38 -3.67
CA ILE A 7 -51.66 6.33 -2.33
C ILE A 7 -50.91 5.04 -2.17
N MET A 8 -51.46 3.90 -2.65
CA MET A 8 -50.80 2.60 -2.56
C MET A 8 -49.51 2.54 -3.43
N VAL A 9 -49.49 3.16 -4.62
CA VAL A 9 -48.30 3.28 -5.44
C VAL A 9 -47.25 4.20 -4.82
N LEU A 10 -47.67 5.29 -4.15
CA LEU A 10 -46.75 6.21 -3.48
C LEU A 10 -46.05 5.55 -2.29
N VAL A 11 -46.76 4.70 -1.53
CA VAL A 11 -46.17 3.95 -0.40
C VAL A 11 -45.17 2.88 -0.85
N LEU A 12 -45.40 2.25 -2.00
CA LEU A 12 -44.47 1.27 -2.59
C LEU A 12 -43.16 1.87 -3.10
N VAL A 13 -43.15 3.15 -3.50
CA VAL A 13 -41.93 3.86 -3.92
C VAL A 13 -41.07 4.29 -2.74
N LEU A 14 -41.67 4.45 -1.54
CA LEU A 14 -40.97 4.86 -0.31
C LEU A 14 -40.30 3.70 0.44
N THR A 15 -40.57 2.44 0.07
CA THR A 15 -39.79 1.30 0.54
C THR A 15 -38.47 1.18 -0.22
N GLY A 16 -37.77 2.32 -0.40
CA GLY A 16 -36.43 2.36 -0.91
C GLY A 16 -35.54 1.46 -0.07
N CYS A 17 -34.84 0.52 -0.71
CA CYS A 17 -33.83 -0.32 -0.09
C CYS A 17 -32.94 0.55 0.81
N SER A 18 -33.06 0.38 2.12
CA SER A 18 -32.07 0.89 3.05
C SER A 18 -30.80 0.06 2.81
N VAL A 19 -29.97 0.49 1.85
CA VAL A 19 -28.62 -0.02 1.71
C VAL A 19 -27.94 0.29 3.04
N LYS A 20 -27.74 -0.72 3.86
CA LYS A 20 -26.95 -0.56 5.09
C LYS A 20 -25.59 0.01 4.64
N PRO A 21 -25.12 1.11 5.23
CA PRO A 21 -23.79 1.61 4.92
C PRO A 21 -22.81 0.48 5.21
N VAL A 22 -22.21 -0.06 4.15
CA VAL A 22 -21.18 -1.10 4.30
C VAL A 22 -20.00 -0.42 4.99
N ASP A 23 -19.56 -0.98 6.09
CA ASP A 23 -18.40 -0.45 6.80
C ASP A 23 -17.17 -0.51 5.88
N ILE A 24 -16.49 0.63 5.70
CA ILE A 24 -15.32 0.75 4.83
C ILE A 24 -14.25 -0.30 5.20
N LYS A 25 -14.10 -0.62 6.49
CA LYS A 25 -13.15 -1.65 6.95
C LYS A 25 -13.52 -3.04 6.44
N THR A 26 -14.80 -3.35 6.37
CA THR A 26 -15.31 -4.59 5.77
C THR A 26 -14.99 -4.62 4.28
N ASN A 27 -15.21 -3.51 3.55
CA ASN A 27 -14.87 -3.43 2.12
C ASN A 27 -13.37 -3.64 1.88
N ILE A 28 -12.50 -3.07 2.71
CA ILE A 28 -11.05 -3.26 2.63
C ILE A 28 -10.69 -4.73 2.83
N THR A 29 -11.32 -5.38 3.81
CA THR A 29 -11.07 -6.81 4.08
C THR A 29 -11.48 -7.67 2.89
N VAL A 30 -12.67 -7.43 2.32
CA VAL A 30 -13.17 -8.14 1.13
C VAL A 30 -12.25 -7.91 -0.07
N ALA A 31 -11.86 -6.66 -0.33
CA ALA A 31 -10.96 -6.32 -1.44
C ALA A 31 -9.60 -7.04 -1.35
N LEU A 32 -9.03 -7.15 -0.13
CA LEU A 32 -7.79 -7.89 0.09
C LEU A 32 -7.99 -9.41 -0.10
N ASP A 33 -9.11 -9.97 0.34
CA ASP A 33 -9.41 -11.41 0.17
C ASP A 33 -9.66 -11.73 -1.31
N ASP A 34 -10.36 -10.88 -2.03
CA ASP A 34 -10.58 -10.98 -3.47
C ASP A 34 -9.24 -10.90 -4.23
N ALA A 35 -8.40 -9.89 -3.90
CA ALA A 35 -7.08 -9.75 -4.52
C ALA A 35 -6.16 -10.94 -4.21
N ALA A 36 -6.28 -11.55 -3.02
CA ALA A 36 -5.48 -12.69 -2.63
C ALA A 36 -5.80 -13.96 -3.44
N THR A 37 -7.01 -14.09 -3.99
CA THR A 37 -7.49 -15.25 -4.73
C THR A 37 -7.69 -14.98 -6.23
N ALA A 38 -7.65 -13.72 -6.66
CA ALA A 38 -7.84 -13.33 -8.05
C ALA A 38 -6.79 -13.96 -8.98
N ASP A 39 -7.20 -14.24 -10.22
CA ASP A 39 -6.30 -14.64 -11.29
C ASP A 39 -5.33 -13.51 -11.63
N LEU A 40 -4.06 -13.84 -11.78
CA LEU A 40 -3.01 -12.85 -12.08
C LEU A 40 -2.92 -12.57 -13.57
N ILE A 41 -3.10 -11.31 -13.95
CA ILE A 41 -3.00 -10.85 -15.35
C ILE A 41 -1.55 -10.45 -15.62
N MET A 42 -0.89 -11.14 -16.57
CA MET A 42 0.54 -10.93 -16.90
C MET A 42 0.74 -10.19 -18.23
N ASN A 43 -0.21 -9.38 -18.68
CA ASN A 43 -0.16 -8.77 -20.01
C ASN A 43 0.80 -7.56 -20.10
N GLN A 44 1.04 -6.85 -18.99
CA GLN A 44 1.89 -5.66 -18.94
C GLN A 44 3.06 -5.89 -17.98
N GLY A 45 3.96 -6.77 -18.37
CA GLY A 45 5.19 -7.05 -17.62
C GLY A 45 6.21 -5.93 -17.73
N LEU A 46 6.78 -5.52 -16.61
CA LEU A 46 7.85 -4.54 -16.53
C LEU A 46 9.07 -5.17 -15.86
N ARG A 47 10.17 -5.23 -16.62
CA ARG A 47 11.45 -5.77 -16.15
C ARG A 47 12.41 -4.63 -15.85
N LYS A 48 12.96 -4.67 -14.64
CA LYS A 48 14.11 -3.86 -14.22
C LYS A 48 15.30 -4.78 -13.89
N ALA A 49 16.47 -4.20 -13.68
CA ALA A 49 17.64 -5.00 -13.29
C ALA A 49 17.39 -5.74 -11.98
N ASN A 50 16.86 -5.06 -10.98
CA ASN A 50 16.69 -5.58 -9.62
C ASN A 50 15.42 -6.41 -9.43
N TYR A 51 14.35 -6.18 -10.22
CA TYR A 51 13.06 -6.85 -10.05
C TYR A 51 12.19 -6.83 -11.31
N VAL A 52 11.20 -7.69 -11.32
CA VAL A 52 10.16 -7.78 -12.36
C VAL A 52 8.80 -7.69 -11.67
N TYR A 53 7.83 -7.08 -12.31
CA TYR A 53 6.43 -7.04 -11.87
C TYR A 53 5.49 -6.90 -13.06
N TYR A 54 4.20 -7.16 -12.84
CA TYR A 54 3.13 -6.99 -13.82
C TYR A 54 2.10 -6.02 -13.27
N LEU A 55 1.50 -5.23 -14.17
CA LEU A 55 0.47 -4.26 -13.82
C LEU A 55 -0.92 -4.75 -14.24
N PRO A 56 -1.93 -4.61 -13.39
CA PRO A 56 -3.33 -4.71 -13.80
C PRO A 56 -3.64 -3.67 -14.89
N PRO A 57 -4.63 -3.92 -15.76
CA PRO A 57 -4.96 -3.01 -16.89
C PRO A 57 -5.30 -1.59 -16.47
N ALA A 58 -5.86 -1.40 -15.27
CA ALA A 58 -6.25 -0.08 -14.74
C ALA A 58 -5.10 0.70 -14.09
N VAL A 59 -3.91 0.08 -13.94
CA VAL A 59 -2.77 0.70 -13.26
C VAL A 59 -1.74 1.16 -14.27
N GLY A 60 -1.39 2.45 -14.20
CA GLY A 60 -0.32 3.07 -15.00
C GLY A 60 0.99 3.16 -14.24
N ARG A 61 2.07 3.51 -14.96
CA ARG A 61 3.37 3.86 -14.42
C ARG A 61 3.71 5.31 -14.78
N LYS A 62 4.11 6.10 -13.78
CA LYS A 62 4.51 7.50 -13.98
C LYS A 62 6.04 7.64 -14.05
N GLU A 63 6.72 7.25 -12.99
CA GLU A 63 8.18 7.39 -12.83
C GLU A 63 8.78 6.12 -12.26
N SER A 64 10.10 5.98 -12.40
CA SER A 64 10.75 4.75 -11.97
C SER A 64 12.26 4.93 -11.83
N SER A 65 12.80 4.57 -10.67
CA SER A 65 14.22 4.43 -10.38
C SER A 65 14.65 2.96 -10.37
N GLN A 66 15.85 2.66 -9.89
CA GLN A 66 16.35 1.29 -9.78
C GLN A 66 15.68 0.47 -8.67
N SER A 67 15.27 1.14 -7.59
CA SER A 67 14.68 0.52 -6.39
C SER A 67 13.21 0.86 -6.21
N SER A 68 12.69 1.86 -6.91
CA SER A 68 11.32 2.35 -6.71
C SER A 68 10.60 2.63 -8.01
N THR A 69 9.28 2.67 -7.93
CA THR A 69 8.39 3.02 -9.06
C THR A 69 7.18 3.77 -8.52
N ILE A 70 6.84 4.89 -9.14
CA ILE A 70 5.57 5.56 -8.94
C ILE A 70 4.57 5.00 -9.94
N LEU A 71 3.55 4.35 -9.42
CA LEU A 71 2.39 3.85 -10.15
C LEU A 71 1.24 4.83 -10.03
N VAL A 72 0.28 4.75 -10.92
CA VAL A 72 -0.97 5.52 -10.87
C VAL A 72 -2.14 4.56 -10.89
N SER A 73 -2.90 4.52 -9.81
CA SER A 73 -4.13 3.76 -9.66
C SER A 73 -5.21 4.69 -9.13
N HIS A 74 -6.43 4.66 -9.72
CA HIS A 74 -7.55 5.52 -9.31
C HIS A 74 -7.17 7.01 -9.16
N ASN A 75 -6.40 7.54 -10.12
CA ASN A 75 -5.83 8.91 -10.10
C ASN A 75 -4.96 9.22 -8.87
N THR A 76 -4.48 8.21 -8.17
CA THR A 76 -3.62 8.33 -6.98
C THR A 76 -2.24 7.79 -7.29
N ASN A 77 -1.20 8.52 -6.86
CA ASN A 77 0.16 8.01 -6.93
C ASN A 77 0.37 6.94 -5.86
N VAL A 78 0.85 5.77 -6.29
CA VAL A 78 1.24 4.66 -5.43
C VAL A 78 2.74 4.47 -5.58
N LEU A 79 3.49 4.66 -4.50
CA LEU A 79 4.90 4.34 -4.46
C LEU A 79 5.07 2.84 -4.21
N MET A 80 5.76 2.16 -5.11
CA MET A 80 6.26 0.80 -4.92
C MET A 80 7.77 0.87 -4.72
N ASN A 81 8.25 0.38 -3.59
CA ASN A 81 9.65 0.40 -3.21
C ASN A 81 10.18 -1.01 -2.96
N LEU A 82 11.34 -1.35 -3.58
CA LEU A 82 12.09 -2.55 -3.27
C LEU A 82 12.89 -2.33 -1.99
N ASP A 83 12.68 -3.15 -0.98
CA ASP A 83 13.46 -3.12 0.26
C ASP A 83 14.79 -3.85 0.08
N ILE A 84 15.77 -3.11 -0.41
CA ILE A 84 17.13 -3.60 -0.63
C ILE A 84 17.75 -4.10 0.68
N VAL A 85 17.45 -3.43 1.79
CA VAL A 85 17.99 -3.80 3.12
C VAL A 85 17.49 -5.18 3.52
N SER A 86 16.22 -5.49 3.31
CA SER A 86 15.68 -6.82 3.58
C SER A 86 16.30 -7.89 2.69
N VAL A 87 16.50 -7.60 1.39
CA VAL A 87 17.17 -8.54 0.46
C VAL A 87 18.59 -8.85 0.91
N LEU A 88 19.36 -7.82 1.26
CA LEU A 88 20.74 -7.98 1.75
C LEU A 88 20.79 -8.64 3.14
N SER A 89 19.89 -8.28 4.03
CA SER A 89 19.83 -8.83 5.39
C SER A 89 19.49 -10.30 5.39
N ASP A 90 18.56 -10.73 4.57
CA ASP A 90 18.20 -12.14 4.43
C ASP A 90 19.41 -12.99 3.96
N ARG A 91 20.26 -12.41 3.10
CA ARG A 91 21.42 -13.10 2.57
C ARG A 91 22.60 -13.13 3.55
N PHE A 92 22.89 -11.98 4.20
CA PHE A 92 24.16 -11.81 4.94
C PHE A 92 24.00 -11.78 6.47
N TYR A 93 22.87 -11.29 6.99
CA TYR A 93 22.79 -10.93 8.41
C TYR A 93 21.69 -11.63 9.19
N LYS A 94 20.67 -12.20 8.51
CA LYS A 94 19.46 -12.76 9.15
C LYS A 94 18.88 -11.84 10.23
N SER A 95 19.04 -10.53 10.09
CA SER A 95 18.63 -9.54 11.09
C SER A 95 17.56 -8.60 10.50
N ASP A 96 16.53 -8.35 11.30
CA ASP A 96 15.42 -7.43 10.99
C ASP A 96 15.89 -5.97 11.11
N LYS A 97 16.72 -5.49 10.20
CA LYS A 97 16.97 -4.05 10.12
C LYS A 97 15.76 -3.37 9.50
N ILE A 98 15.01 -2.71 10.35
CA ILE A 98 13.79 -1.99 9.96
C ILE A 98 14.16 -0.64 9.37
N GLU A 99 13.68 -0.37 8.16
CA GLU A 99 13.73 0.94 7.52
C GLU A 99 12.87 1.97 8.26
N LEU A 100 13.20 3.27 8.13
CA LEU A 100 12.51 4.35 8.86
C LEU A 100 10.99 4.33 8.70
N LEU A 101 10.46 4.08 7.48
CA LEU A 101 9.03 4.01 7.25
C LEU A 101 8.39 2.81 7.95
N ARG A 102 9.05 1.64 7.92
CA ARG A 102 8.59 0.45 8.67
C ARG A 102 8.58 0.71 10.17
N ALA A 103 9.62 1.35 10.69
CA ALA A 103 9.70 1.74 12.10
C ALA A 103 8.59 2.73 12.47
N PHE A 104 8.28 3.66 11.57
CA PHE A 104 7.19 4.60 11.75
C PHE A 104 5.83 3.89 11.75
N ILE A 105 5.52 3.09 10.73
CA ILE A 105 4.27 2.31 10.64
C ILE A 105 4.10 1.42 11.88
N ALA A 106 5.18 0.82 12.36
CA ALA A 106 5.14 -0.05 13.54
C ALA A 106 4.82 0.68 14.86
N LYS A 107 5.14 1.99 14.95
CA LYS A 107 4.88 2.81 16.15
C LYS A 107 3.53 3.51 16.13
N ALA A 108 2.93 3.71 14.97
CA ALA A 108 1.65 4.41 14.84
C ALA A 108 0.47 3.50 15.21
N THR A 109 -0.59 4.10 15.75
CA THR A 109 -1.85 3.39 15.99
C THR A 109 -2.65 3.32 14.68
N PRO A 110 -2.86 2.14 14.08
CA PRO A 110 -3.54 2.04 12.80
C PRO A 110 -5.06 2.18 12.93
N ILE A 111 -5.68 2.84 11.94
CA ILE A 111 -7.14 2.80 11.74
C ILE A 111 -7.57 1.39 11.31
N TYR A 112 -6.74 0.75 10.48
CA TYR A 112 -6.93 -0.61 9.98
C TYR A 112 -5.59 -1.31 9.87
N LYS A 113 -5.56 -2.59 10.27
CA LYS A 113 -4.41 -3.49 10.07
C LYS A 113 -4.91 -4.89 9.77
N LYS A 114 -4.32 -5.54 8.75
CA LYS A 114 -4.54 -6.95 8.43
C LYS A 114 -3.19 -7.58 8.07
N GLU A 115 -2.87 -8.67 8.74
CA GLU A 115 -1.75 -9.55 8.40
C GLU A 115 -2.31 -10.87 7.89
N ALA A 116 -1.85 -11.30 6.72
CA ALA A 116 -2.29 -12.52 6.07
C ALA A 116 -1.22 -13.03 5.10
N ALA A 117 -1.51 -14.13 4.42
CA ALA A 117 -0.69 -14.65 3.34
C ALA A 117 -1.55 -15.00 2.12
N THR A 118 -0.94 -14.89 0.95
CA THR A 118 -1.46 -15.34 -0.34
C THR A 118 -0.39 -16.14 -1.08
N PHE A 119 -0.54 -16.34 -2.36
CA PHE A 119 0.44 -17.01 -3.21
C PHE A 119 0.92 -16.05 -4.32
N ASP A 120 2.23 -16.10 -4.60
CA ASP A 120 2.84 -15.41 -5.72
C ASP A 120 2.64 -16.19 -7.04
N LEU A 121 3.25 -15.69 -8.15
CA LEU A 121 3.21 -16.34 -9.46
C LEU A 121 3.85 -17.75 -9.49
N ASP A 122 4.74 -18.05 -8.56
CA ASP A 122 5.41 -19.35 -8.45
C ASP A 122 4.70 -20.28 -7.45
N HIS A 123 3.48 -19.92 -7.03
CA HIS A 123 2.71 -20.62 -6.00
C HIS A 123 3.44 -20.73 -4.66
N LYS A 124 4.38 -19.82 -4.37
CA LYS A 124 5.03 -19.70 -3.07
C LYS A 124 4.19 -18.83 -2.15
N SER A 125 4.19 -19.16 -0.87
CA SER A 125 3.52 -18.35 0.15
C SER A 125 4.12 -16.95 0.19
N LEU A 126 3.25 -15.94 0.06
CA LEU A 126 3.58 -14.52 0.12
C LEU A 126 2.86 -13.91 1.34
N PRO A 127 3.53 -13.81 2.50
CA PRO A 127 2.99 -13.06 3.64
C PRO A 127 2.93 -11.57 3.31
N TYR A 128 1.86 -10.91 3.76
CA TYR A 128 1.70 -9.47 3.62
C TYR A 128 1.06 -8.83 4.86
N SER A 129 1.32 -7.53 5.03
CA SER A 129 0.68 -6.68 6.03
C SER A 129 0.11 -5.44 5.36
N ALA A 130 -1.19 -5.24 5.48
CA ALA A 130 -1.89 -4.04 5.04
C ALA A 130 -2.17 -3.15 6.25
N THR A 131 -1.78 -1.88 6.18
CA THR A 131 -1.93 -0.92 7.28
C THR A 131 -2.45 0.41 6.75
N ILE A 132 -3.40 1.02 7.47
CA ILE A 132 -3.92 2.34 7.18
C ILE A 132 -3.77 3.21 8.42
N LEU A 133 -3.11 4.36 8.25
CA LEU A 133 -2.86 5.33 9.30
C LEU A 133 -3.58 6.64 9.00
N SER A 134 -4.04 7.34 10.03
CA SER A 134 -4.52 8.72 9.89
C SER A 134 -3.37 9.64 9.54
N VAL A 135 -3.62 10.57 8.61
CA VAL A 135 -2.75 11.71 8.35
C VAL A 135 -3.56 12.99 8.46
N GLU A 136 -2.91 14.14 8.47
CA GLU A 136 -3.62 15.41 8.56
C GLU A 136 -4.64 15.60 7.44
N GLY A 137 -5.72 16.29 7.74
CA GLY A 137 -6.83 16.51 6.81
C GLY A 137 -7.74 15.28 6.69
N ASN A 138 -8.34 15.10 5.51
CA ASN A 138 -9.29 14.01 5.23
C ASN A 138 -8.64 12.84 4.46
N SER A 139 -7.33 12.68 4.62
CA SER A 139 -6.54 11.65 3.94
C SER A 139 -6.01 10.61 4.91
N VAL A 140 -5.60 9.47 4.37
CA VAL A 140 -4.95 8.39 5.10
C VAL A 140 -3.68 7.95 4.36
N LEU A 141 -2.69 7.49 5.11
CA LEU A 141 -1.57 6.74 4.57
C LEU A 141 -1.97 5.27 4.48
N ILE A 142 -2.01 4.75 3.27
CA ILE A 142 -2.31 3.37 2.93
C ILE A 142 -0.99 2.69 2.62
N SER A 143 -0.70 1.57 3.27
CA SER A 143 0.50 0.79 3.01
C SER A 143 0.21 -0.70 2.90
N LEU A 144 0.90 -1.36 1.98
CA LEU A 144 0.95 -2.81 1.84
C LEU A 144 2.42 -3.22 1.83
N GLN A 145 2.79 -4.09 2.75
CA GLN A 145 4.15 -4.59 2.90
C GLN A 145 4.18 -6.08 2.64
N THR A 146 5.17 -6.51 1.86
CA THR A 146 5.56 -7.92 1.70
C THR A 146 7.00 -8.11 2.19
N ARG A 147 7.59 -9.28 1.97
CA ARG A 147 8.97 -9.56 2.36
C ARG A 147 9.97 -8.54 1.80
N TYR A 148 9.84 -8.19 0.51
CA TYR A 148 10.81 -7.35 -0.19
C TYR A 148 10.22 -6.06 -0.77
N PHE A 149 8.92 -5.86 -0.72
CA PHE A 149 8.29 -4.68 -1.30
C PHE A 149 7.43 -3.95 -0.28
N LEU A 150 7.49 -2.64 -0.35
CA LEU A 150 6.61 -1.74 0.36
C LEU A 150 5.87 -0.87 -0.66
N PHE A 151 4.56 -0.96 -0.64
CA PHE A 151 3.67 -0.08 -1.37
C PHE A 151 3.10 0.96 -0.41
N SER A 152 2.99 2.21 -0.85
CA SER A 152 2.38 3.27 -0.05
C SER A 152 1.68 4.30 -0.92
N ALA A 153 0.59 4.86 -0.41
CA ALA A 153 -0.16 5.94 -1.03
C ALA A 153 -0.80 6.83 0.03
N ILE A 154 -0.97 8.12 -0.29
CA ILE A 154 -1.80 9.03 0.49
C ILE A 154 -3.05 9.31 -0.32
N ALA A 155 -4.23 9.02 0.24
CA ALA A 155 -5.51 9.12 -0.44
C ALA A 155 -6.66 9.32 0.54
N PRO A 156 -7.86 9.72 0.08
CA PRO A 156 -9.08 9.62 0.87
C PRO A 156 -9.32 8.16 1.31
N PHE A 157 -9.83 7.97 2.54
CA PHE A 157 -10.09 6.63 3.09
C PHE A 157 -11.04 5.79 2.22
N THR A 158 -11.92 6.44 1.46
CA THR A 158 -12.86 5.78 0.53
C THR A 158 -12.18 5.03 -0.61
N LEU A 159 -10.94 5.39 -0.98
CA LEU A 159 -10.16 4.71 -2.02
C LEU A 159 -9.29 3.57 -1.47
N ALA A 160 -9.29 3.36 -0.16
CA ALA A 160 -8.37 2.40 0.46
C ALA A 160 -8.58 0.95 -0.02
N SER A 161 -9.84 0.54 -0.24
CA SER A 161 -10.15 -0.80 -0.76
C SER A 161 -9.58 -1.03 -2.15
N ASP A 162 -9.79 -0.08 -3.05
CA ASP A 162 -9.38 -0.21 -4.45
C ASP A 162 -7.85 -0.16 -4.58
N LEU A 163 -7.21 0.75 -3.85
CA LEU A 163 -5.75 0.87 -3.84
C LEU A 163 -5.08 -0.38 -3.24
N LEU A 164 -5.59 -0.91 -2.13
CA LEU A 164 -5.04 -2.13 -1.52
C LEU A 164 -5.26 -3.36 -2.39
N TYR A 165 -6.40 -3.43 -3.11
CA TYR A 165 -6.64 -4.47 -4.10
C TYR A 165 -5.57 -4.47 -5.19
N ASP A 166 -5.34 -3.32 -5.84
CA ASP A 166 -4.33 -3.18 -6.89
C ASP A 166 -2.91 -3.42 -6.36
N MET A 167 -2.57 -2.88 -5.18
CA MET A 167 -1.26 -3.09 -4.55
C MET A 167 -0.99 -4.59 -4.32
N LEU A 168 -1.98 -5.35 -3.83
CA LEU A 168 -1.81 -6.78 -3.57
C LEU A 168 -1.71 -7.59 -4.85
N LEU A 169 -2.50 -7.27 -5.89
CA LEU A 169 -2.36 -7.91 -7.21
C LEU A 169 -0.95 -7.72 -7.76
N ILE A 170 -0.41 -6.49 -7.71
CA ILE A 170 0.95 -6.20 -8.19
C ILE A 170 1.98 -6.94 -7.32
N ALA A 171 1.84 -6.88 -6.00
CA ALA A 171 2.76 -7.52 -5.06
C ALA A 171 2.89 -9.02 -5.31
N ARG A 172 1.80 -9.71 -5.64
CA ARG A 172 1.79 -11.14 -5.99
C ARG A 172 2.56 -11.45 -7.27
N THR A 173 2.78 -10.46 -8.14
CA THR A 173 3.54 -10.61 -9.38
C THR A 173 4.99 -10.20 -9.26
N CYS A 174 5.38 -9.55 -8.16
CA CYS A 174 6.72 -9.05 -7.96
C CYS A 174 7.73 -10.19 -7.75
N ARG A 175 8.86 -10.12 -8.46
CA ARG A 175 10.00 -11.03 -8.30
C ARG A 175 11.27 -10.24 -8.22
N VAL A 176 12.07 -10.50 -7.21
CA VAL A 176 13.38 -9.86 -7.00
C VAL A 176 14.47 -10.67 -7.69
N ASN A 177 15.39 -9.98 -8.37
CA ASN A 177 16.66 -10.55 -8.79
C ASN A 177 17.67 -10.34 -7.66
N GLU A 178 17.68 -11.26 -6.69
CA GLU A 178 18.52 -11.16 -5.49
C GLU A 178 20.02 -11.05 -5.86
N GLU A 179 20.48 -11.79 -6.86
CA GLU A 179 21.88 -11.77 -7.28
C GLU A 179 22.29 -10.38 -7.80
N GLU A 180 21.44 -9.75 -8.61
CA GLU A 180 21.70 -8.40 -9.13
C GLU A 180 21.67 -7.36 -7.99
N VAL A 181 20.73 -7.47 -7.05
CA VAL A 181 20.67 -6.60 -5.88
C VAL A 181 21.94 -6.73 -5.05
N ILE A 182 22.38 -7.97 -4.77
CA ILE A 182 23.59 -8.23 -3.99
C ILE A 182 24.81 -7.67 -4.73
N LEU A 183 24.98 -7.97 -6.04
CA LEU A 183 26.11 -7.50 -6.83
C LEU A 183 26.20 -5.97 -6.84
N ARG A 184 25.06 -5.28 -6.89
CA ARG A 184 25.00 -3.83 -7.03
C ARG A 184 25.16 -3.08 -5.72
N TYR A 185 24.64 -3.62 -4.62
CA TYR A 185 24.53 -2.90 -3.34
C TYR A 185 25.40 -3.45 -2.22
N SER A 186 25.91 -4.68 -2.32
CA SER A 186 26.76 -5.26 -1.26
C SER A 186 28.08 -4.50 -1.04
N ASN A 187 28.57 -3.80 -2.07
CA ASN A 187 29.81 -3.02 -2.03
C ASN A 187 29.59 -1.51 -1.89
N ARG A 188 28.34 -1.07 -1.62
CA ARG A 188 28.01 0.34 -1.48
C ARG A 188 27.50 0.63 -0.07
N GLU A 189 27.88 1.79 0.47
CA GLU A 189 27.36 2.27 1.74
C GLU A 189 25.84 2.48 1.64
N THR A 190 25.10 1.99 2.62
CA THR A 190 23.64 1.99 2.72
C THR A 190 23.03 3.41 2.71
N ILE A 191 23.88 4.44 2.87
CA ILE A 191 23.52 5.86 3.00
C ILE A 191 22.78 6.40 1.76
N ASN A 192 23.17 5.97 0.56
CA ASN A 192 22.55 6.47 -0.68
C ASN A 192 21.11 5.95 -0.89
N TYR A 193 20.79 4.77 -0.38
CA TYR A 193 19.45 4.19 -0.48
C TYR A 193 18.43 4.93 0.40
N GLN A 194 18.80 5.28 1.63
CA GLN A 194 17.93 6.03 2.53
C GLN A 194 17.59 7.41 1.96
N LYS A 195 18.56 8.08 1.34
CA LYS A 195 18.36 9.38 0.70
C LYS A 195 17.39 9.28 -0.48
N GLU A 196 17.55 8.29 -1.36
CA GLU A 196 16.66 8.07 -2.51
C GLU A 196 15.22 7.79 -2.06
N THR A 197 15.03 6.96 -1.04
CA THR A 197 13.71 6.65 -0.47
C THR A 197 13.05 7.89 0.13
N LEU A 198 13.79 8.72 0.86
CA LEU A 198 13.29 9.97 1.43
C LEU A 198 12.91 11.00 0.35
N GLU A 199 13.70 11.13 -0.72
CA GLU A 199 13.41 12.01 -1.85
C GLU A 199 12.11 11.59 -2.57
N ILE A 200 11.86 10.30 -2.72
CA ILE A 200 10.63 9.79 -3.34
C ILE A 200 9.43 10.00 -2.44
N PHE A 201 9.56 9.84 -1.12
CA PHE A 201 8.49 10.16 -0.19
C PHE A 201 8.12 11.64 -0.20
N SER A 202 9.09 12.55 -0.40
CA SER A 202 8.82 13.98 -0.55
C SER A 202 7.98 14.30 -1.79
N GLN A 203 8.03 13.47 -2.84
CA GLN A 203 7.21 13.61 -4.05
C GLN A 203 5.77 13.10 -3.88
N LEU A 204 5.49 12.29 -2.87
CA LEU A 204 4.13 11.87 -2.50
C LEU A 204 3.43 12.89 -1.61
N ALA A 205 4.18 13.76 -0.93
CA ALA A 205 3.61 14.81 -0.12
C ALA A 205 2.93 15.87 -0.99
N PRO A 206 1.78 16.43 -0.58
CA PRO A 206 1.26 17.64 -1.20
C PRO A 206 2.26 18.79 -1.03
N ASP A 207 2.24 19.76 -1.95
CA ASP A 207 3.20 20.89 -2.07
C ASP A 207 3.44 21.71 -0.78
N SER A 208 2.77 21.44 0.30
CA SER A 208 2.78 22.19 1.56
C SER A 208 3.46 21.54 2.76
N GLY A 209 4.07 20.33 2.64
CA GLY A 209 4.69 19.70 3.80
C GLY A 209 5.42 18.40 3.53
N LYS A 210 6.32 18.01 4.42
CA LYS A 210 6.95 16.70 4.43
C LYS A 210 5.93 15.65 4.92
N VAL A 211 5.91 14.45 4.34
CA VAL A 211 5.01 13.35 4.78
C VAL A 211 5.12 13.10 6.29
N ILE A 212 6.30 13.23 6.85
CA ILE A 212 6.56 13.09 8.29
C ILE A 212 5.85 14.18 9.12
N ASP A 213 5.78 15.41 8.60
CA ASP A 213 5.15 16.55 9.28
C ASP A 213 3.61 16.46 9.21
N MET A 214 3.06 15.68 8.26
CA MET A 214 1.61 15.48 8.08
C MET A 214 1.02 14.39 8.98
N ILE A 215 1.86 13.64 9.65
CA ILE A 215 1.44 12.56 10.51
C ILE A 215 1.49 13.09 11.93
N SER A 216 0.34 13.48 12.49
CA SER A 216 0.25 13.85 13.89
C SER A 216 0.65 12.66 14.77
N VAL A 217 1.90 12.65 15.18
CA VAL A 217 2.34 11.81 16.28
C VAL A 217 1.85 12.52 17.54
N ASP A 218 0.81 12.00 18.16
CA ASP A 218 0.58 12.24 19.58
C ASP A 218 1.75 11.60 20.36
N ALA A 219 2.92 12.21 20.24
CA ALA A 219 4.02 11.97 21.13
C ALA A 219 3.62 12.57 22.47
N GLY A 220 3.00 11.73 23.32
CA GLY A 220 2.82 12.07 24.71
C GLY A 220 4.12 12.69 25.23
N GLN A 221 4.04 13.95 25.58
CA GLN A 221 5.07 14.65 26.35
C GLN A 221 5.25 13.91 27.67
N GLY A 222 6.13 12.92 27.66
CA GLY A 222 6.75 12.45 28.89
C GLY A 222 7.76 13.49 29.32
N GLY A 223 7.32 14.48 30.09
CA GLY A 223 8.21 15.37 30.81
C GLY A 223 9.13 14.55 31.70
N VAL A 224 10.40 14.62 31.44
CA VAL A 224 11.44 14.32 32.43
C VAL A 224 11.62 15.61 33.20
N GLU A 225 10.99 15.73 34.36
CA GLU A 225 11.42 16.66 35.41
C GLU A 225 12.66 16.06 36.08
N GLU A 226 13.62 16.93 36.30
CA GLU A 226 14.87 16.69 37.02
C GLU A 226 14.67 16.14 38.44
#